data_c2abfe2e96631c41d47c2596a62b74be
#
_entry.id   c2abfe2e96631c41d47c2596a62b74be
#
_cell.length_a   1.000
_cell.length_b   1.000
_cell.length_c   1.000
_cell.angle_alpha   90.00
_cell.angle_beta   90.00
_cell.angle_gamma   90.00
#
_symmetry.space_group_name_H-M   'P 1'
#
loop_
_entity.id
_entity.type
_entity.pdbx_description
1 polymer ?
#
loop_
_entity_poly.entity_id
_entity_poly.type
_entity_poly.pdbx_seq_one_letter_code
_entity_poly.pdbx_strand_id
1 'polypeptide(L)'
;MLKKRNFALLVVLFFLYQLSYSQQEKQKADSAKIYKNIQQFSQKKKATSFLHRLIFRPIKPKLPKKKVTKINYSPYQDKIIRSITITTLDPFGKSVQNFESNNPPKVFNTAEEWGNKLHIKSKDYTIRKILLINENEPLDSLMVKESMRLIRTQRFVNSVAIHMEIVAENPEFVDVFIQVLDSWSLIPNASFSNTETTLKLRERNFLGQGHEIRGEYTNRYKDGQNGHLLQYTVNNFRKTFIKLQATNQKEVSSNYNRSLEASRLFVSPLTKWGGGILYEQRFIQDTLADKNGIFAQQRFKYNTDDYWLGHAFSLDNDTSEKSKITNLIVAGRFLNINFLENPLVAYDSIGFYTDEKLLLTSVGINARNFIQERYLFNNGIIEDVPIGKAYSLTTGYQRKNHIGQLYVGSRASFGNYYHWGFFSLNTEWGAFFENSK
;
A
#
# COMPACT_ATOMS: atom_id res chain seq x y z
N MET A 1 32.83 -18.90 -31.23
CA MET A 1 32.11 -17.90 -30.39
C MET A 1 31.08 -17.06 -31.15
N LEU A 2 31.15 -16.91 -32.47
CA LEU A 2 30.18 -16.08 -33.25
C LEU A 2 28.75 -16.67 -33.40
N LYS A 3 28.58 -18.02 -33.36
CA LYS A 3 27.25 -18.65 -33.55
C LYS A 3 26.26 -18.42 -32.41
N LYS A 4 26.71 -18.28 -31.15
CA LYS A 4 25.78 -18.04 -29.99
C LYS A 4 25.27 -16.62 -29.93
N ARG A 5 25.98 -15.62 -30.39
CA ARG A 5 25.58 -14.21 -30.40
C ARG A 5 24.48 -13.95 -31.45
N ASN A 6 24.56 -14.61 -32.61
CA ASN A 6 23.55 -14.49 -33.67
C ASN A 6 22.26 -15.21 -33.31
N PHE A 7 22.31 -16.28 -32.52
CA PHE A 7 21.11 -16.98 -32.03
C PHE A 7 20.35 -16.13 -31.03
N ALA A 8 21.04 -15.46 -30.07
CA ALA A 8 20.41 -14.54 -29.12
C ALA A 8 19.75 -13.35 -29.83
N LEU A 9 20.40 -12.80 -30.88
CA LEU A 9 19.82 -11.71 -31.68
C LEU A 9 18.57 -12.16 -32.45
N LEU A 10 18.55 -13.39 -32.97
CA LEU A 10 17.40 -13.98 -33.65
C LEU A 10 16.22 -14.21 -32.69
N VAL A 11 16.48 -14.64 -31.45
CA VAL A 11 15.44 -14.81 -30.44
C VAL A 11 14.84 -13.45 -30.03
N VAL A 12 15.66 -12.43 -29.85
CA VAL A 12 15.19 -11.07 -29.55
C VAL A 12 14.35 -10.49 -30.71
N LEU A 13 14.80 -10.66 -31.96
CA LEU A 13 14.05 -10.25 -33.14
C LEU A 13 12.73 -11.02 -33.30
N PHE A 14 12.69 -12.30 -32.96
CA PHE A 14 11.48 -13.12 -32.97
C PHE A 14 10.46 -12.62 -31.93
N PHE A 15 10.91 -12.28 -30.70
CA PHE A 15 10.05 -11.69 -29.68
C PHE A 15 9.55 -10.30 -30.07
N LEU A 16 10.39 -9.46 -30.68
CA LEU A 16 9.97 -8.14 -31.18
C LEU A 16 8.97 -8.28 -32.35
N TYR A 17 9.13 -9.29 -33.20
CA TYR A 17 8.18 -9.57 -34.30
C TYR A 17 6.83 -10.05 -33.77
N GLN A 18 6.79 -10.89 -32.71
CA GLN A 18 5.55 -11.31 -32.04
C GLN A 18 4.83 -10.14 -31.38
N LEU A 19 5.55 -9.19 -30.80
CA LEU A 19 4.97 -7.97 -30.20
C LEU A 19 4.36 -7.04 -31.26
N SER A 20 4.89 -7.04 -32.49
CA SER A 20 4.36 -6.21 -33.60
C SER A 20 3.06 -6.75 -34.20
N TYR A 21 2.80 -8.06 -34.11
CA TYR A 21 1.57 -8.67 -34.65
C TYR A 21 0.37 -8.58 -33.72
N SER A 22 0.54 -8.18 -32.46
CA SER A 22 -0.53 -8.16 -31.44
C SER A 22 -1.41 -6.90 -31.47
N GLN A 23 -1.20 -5.96 -32.42
CA GLN A 23 -2.02 -4.75 -32.53
C GLN A 23 -2.70 -4.64 -33.90
N GLN A 24 -3.64 -5.51 -34.19
CA GLN A 24 -4.53 -5.26 -35.34
C GLN A 24 -5.73 -4.40 -34.92
N GLU A 25 -5.98 -3.35 -35.69
CA GLU A 25 -7.04 -2.34 -35.54
C GLU A 25 -8.49 -2.87 -35.47
N LYS A 26 -8.73 -4.16 -35.73
CA LYS A 26 -10.07 -4.78 -35.67
C LYS A 26 -10.72 -4.76 -34.27
N GLN A 27 -9.95 -4.78 -33.19
CA GLN A 27 -10.53 -4.78 -31.83
C GLN A 27 -11.06 -3.39 -31.40
N LYS A 28 -10.54 -2.29 -31.94
CA LYS A 28 -11.03 -0.93 -31.60
C LYS A 28 -12.41 -0.64 -32.20
N ALA A 29 -12.68 -1.15 -33.39
CA ALA A 29 -13.96 -0.95 -34.07
C ALA A 29 -15.10 -1.75 -33.40
N ASP A 30 -14.82 -2.97 -32.93
CA ASP A 30 -15.82 -3.82 -32.27
C ASP A 30 -16.14 -3.35 -30.84
N SER A 31 -15.15 -2.90 -30.08
CA SER A 31 -15.38 -2.34 -28.75
C SER A 31 -16.21 -1.05 -28.80
N ALA A 32 -15.94 -0.16 -29.76
CA ALA A 32 -16.72 1.08 -29.95
C ALA A 32 -18.18 0.75 -30.34
N LYS A 33 -18.41 -0.28 -31.14
CA LYS A 33 -19.74 -0.72 -31.56
C LYS A 33 -20.52 -1.37 -30.41
N ILE A 34 -19.83 -2.17 -29.57
CA ILE A 34 -20.39 -2.76 -28.35
C ILE A 34 -20.77 -1.66 -27.36
N TYR A 35 -19.91 -0.66 -27.12
CA TYR A 35 -20.22 0.49 -26.27
C TYR A 35 -21.43 1.27 -26.76
N LYS A 36 -21.54 1.51 -28.07
CA LYS A 36 -22.67 2.22 -28.65
C LYS A 36 -23.98 1.45 -28.51
N ASN A 37 -23.94 0.12 -28.67
CA ASN A 37 -25.08 -0.75 -28.45
C ASN A 37 -25.51 -0.81 -26.98
N ILE A 38 -24.58 -0.88 -26.05
CA ILE A 38 -24.85 -0.83 -24.60
C ILE A 38 -25.45 0.52 -24.22
N GLN A 39 -24.94 1.61 -24.77
CA GLN A 39 -25.48 2.95 -24.54
C GLN A 39 -26.91 3.12 -25.06
N GLN A 40 -27.18 2.62 -26.26
CA GLN A 40 -28.53 2.65 -26.83
C GLN A 40 -29.53 1.75 -26.06
N PHE A 41 -29.08 0.58 -25.58
CA PHE A 41 -29.90 -0.31 -24.76
C PHE A 41 -30.19 0.31 -23.37
N SER A 42 -29.20 1.01 -22.78
CA SER A 42 -29.34 1.64 -21.47
C SER A 42 -30.34 2.81 -21.46
N GLN A 43 -30.56 3.46 -22.60
CA GLN A 43 -31.50 4.58 -22.70
C GLN A 43 -32.97 4.16 -22.83
N LYS A 44 -33.26 2.86 -23.09
CA LYS A 44 -34.65 2.37 -23.29
C LYS A 44 -35.49 2.24 -22.04
N LYS A 45 -34.93 2.19 -20.84
CA LYS A 45 -35.68 2.14 -19.56
C LYS A 45 -35.00 3.00 -18.49
N LYS A 46 -35.81 3.66 -17.65
CA LYS A 46 -35.34 4.55 -16.56
C LYS A 46 -34.36 3.84 -15.59
N ALA A 47 -34.60 2.58 -15.27
CA ALA A 47 -33.74 1.78 -14.39
C ALA A 47 -32.37 1.45 -15.02
N THR A 48 -32.33 1.11 -16.32
CA THR A 48 -31.08 0.84 -17.04
C THR A 48 -30.25 2.11 -17.26
N SER A 49 -30.91 3.27 -17.43
CA SER A 49 -30.25 4.57 -17.51
C SER A 49 -29.59 4.96 -16.17
N PHE A 50 -30.26 4.66 -15.05
CA PHE A 50 -29.69 4.87 -13.72
C PHE A 50 -28.47 3.99 -13.48
N LEU A 51 -28.55 2.69 -13.77
CA LEU A 51 -27.42 1.75 -13.67
C LEU A 51 -26.25 2.15 -14.58
N HIS A 52 -26.54 2.58 -15.81
CA HIS A 52 -25.52 3.06 -16.74
C HIS A 52 -24.77 4.30 -16.20
N ARG A 53 -25.48 5.28 -15.60
CA ARG A 53 -24.84 6.45 -14.96
C ARG A 53 -24.00 6.08 -13.75
N LEU A 54 -24.33 5.01 -13.05
CA LEU A 54 -23.62 4.53 -11.89
C LEU A 54 -22.32 3.79 -12.27
N ILE A 55 -22.34 3.07 -13.39
CA ILE A 55 -21.22 2.26 -13.90
C ILE A 55 -20.32 3.07 -14.85
N PHE A 56 -20.91 3.85 -15.76
CA PHE A 56 -20.20 4.62 -16.77
C PHE A 56 -20.20 6.10 -16.42
N ARG A 57 -19.16 6.58 -15.76
CA ARG A 57 -18.94 8.03 -15.64
C ARG A 57 -18.58 8.57 -17.03
N PRO A 58 -19.23 9.65 -17.52
CA PRO A 58 -18.80 10.32 -18.74
C PRO A 58 -17.35 10.74 -18.59
N ILE A 59 -16.53 10.42 -19.57
CA ILE A 59 -15.13 10.87 -19.63
C ILE A 59 -15.20 12.41 -19.71
N LYS A 60 -14.91 13.07 -18.58
CA LYS A 60 -14.77 14.53 -18.58
C LYS A 60 -13.63 14.89 -19.52
N PRO A 61 -13.77 15.96 -20.34
CA PRO A 61 -12.69 16.42 -21.19
C PRO A 61 -11.43 16.56 -20.34
N LYS A 62 -10.28 16.12 -20.85
CA LYS A 62 -8.98 16.22 -20.18
C LYS A 62 -8.76 17.68 -19.78
N LEU A 63 -8.97 18.01 -18.52
CA LEU A 63 -8.53 19.29 -17.99
C LEU A 63 -7.02 19.43 -18.22
N PRO A 64 -6.53 20.63 -18.55
CA PRO A 64 -5.09 20.84 -18.71
C PRO A 64 -4.36 20.31 -17.48
N LYS A 65 -3.28 19.54 -17.70
CA LYS A 65 -2.49 18.94 -16.61
C LYS A 65 -2.01 20.06 -15.69
N LYS A 66 -2.65 20.25 -14.55
CA LYS A 66 -2.16 21.17 -13.52
C LYS A 66 -0.84 20.63 -12.99
N LYS A 67 0.25 21.35 -13.20
CA LYS A 67 1.54 21.06 -12.54
C LYS A 67 1.37 21.17 -11.03
N VAL A 68 2.06 20.31 -10.31
CA VAL A 68 2.11 20.41 -8.84
C VAL A 68 2.95 21.63 -8.49
N THR A 69 2.37 22.61 -7.81
CA THR A 69 3.10 23.77 -7.31
C THR A 69 3.95 23.33 -6.10
N LYS A 70 5.26 23.44 -6.21
CA LYS A 70 6.16 23.16 -5.10
C LYS A 70 6.11 24.35 -4.13
N ILE A 71 5.77 24.06 -2.87
CA ILE A 71 5.80 25.06 -1.80
C ILE A 71 7.26 25.21 -1.35
N ASN A 72 7.72 26.46 -1.25
CA ASN A 72 9.02 26.78 -0.66
C ASN A 72 8.86 26.99 0.85
N TYR A 73 9.45 26.11 1.64
CA TYR A 73 9.41 26.18 3.10
C TYR A 73 10.60 26.93 3.70
N SER A 74 11.62 27.29 2.91
CA SER A 74 12.85 27.94 3.38
C SER A 74 12.64 29.24 4.16
N PRO A 75 11.66 30.12 3.85
CA PRO A 75 11.41 31.33 4.62
C PRO A 75 10.99 31.10 6.07
N TYR A 76 10.54 29.90 6.39
CA TYR A 76 10.02 29.52 7.71
C TYR A 76 11.02 28.65 8.51
N GLN A 77 12.15 28.29 7.89
CA GLN A 77 13.15 27.43 8.50
C GLN A 77 13.64 28.02 9.83
N ASP A 78 13.75 27.16 10.85
CA ASP A 78 14.21 27.46 12.21
C ASP A 78 13.32 28.42 13.04
N LYS A 79 12.19 28.91 12.48
CA LYS A 79 11.20 29.68 13.25
C LYS A 79 10.45 28.76 14.21
N ILE A 80 10.10 29.27 15.39
CA ILE A 80 9.35 28.51 16.40
C ILE A 80 7.88 28.38 15.95
N ILE A 81 7.37 27.17 15.90
CA ILE A 81 5.96 26.90 15.61
C ILE A 81 5.12 27.33 16.80
N ARG A 82 4.35 28.42 16.67
CA ARG A 82 3.47 28.92 17.73
C ARG A 82 2.21 28.09 17.85
N SER A 83 1.59 27.77 16.72
CA SER A 83 0.34 27.00 16.68
C SER A 83 0.25 26.13 15.43
N ILE A 84 -0.47 24.99 15.55
CA ILE A 84 -0.81 24.11 14.43
C ILE A 84 -2.33 23.95 14.41
N THR A 85 -2.98 24.57 13.44
CA THR A 85 -4.43 24.49 13.22
C THR A 85 -4.75 23.49 12.12
N ILE A 86 -5.58 22.50 12.42
CA ILE A 86 -5.97 21.45 11.47
C ILE A 86 -7.47 21.58 11.16
N THR A 87 -7.81 21.66 9.88
CA THR A 87 -9.19 21.71 9.41
C THR A 87 -9.45 20.53 8.48
N THR A 88 -10.43 19.68 8.84
CA THR A 88 -10.85 18.55 8.01
C THR A 88 -12.09 18.90 7.23
N LEU A 89 -12.10 18.59 5.93
CA LEU A 89 -13.14 18.89 4.98
C LEU A 89 -13.85 17.61 4.54
N ASP A 90 -15.16 17.71 4.28
CA ASP A 90 -15.96 16.62 3.76
C ASP A 90 -15.50 16.19 2.36
N PRO A 91 -15.67 14.90 1.98
CA PRO A 91 -15.12 14.35 0.72
C PRO A 91 -15.73 14.97 -0.53
N PHE A 92 -16.93 15.52 -0.48
CA PHE A 92 -17.62 16.04 -1.65
C PHE A 92 -17.81 17.55 -1.59
N GLY A 93 -17.57 18.20 -2.75
CA GLY A 93 -17.86 19.62 -2.99
C GLY A 93 -16.87 20.63 -2.42
N LYS A 94 -15.85 20.20 -1.69
CA LYS A 94 -14.81 21.06 -1.10
C LYS A 94 -13.45 20.87 -1.75
N SER A 95 -12.53 21.81 -1.54
CA SER A 95 -11.16 21.76 -2.07
C SER A 95 -10.21 22.40 -1.07
N VAL A 96 -9.01 21.82 -0.93
CA VAL A 96 -7.92 22.37 -0.11
C VAL A 96 -7.15 23.51 -0.78
N GLN A 97 -7.53 23.93 -2.00
CA GLN A 97 -6.78 24.96 -2.75
C GLN A 97 -7.15 26.39 -2.36
N ASN A 98 -8.22 26.58 -1.60
CA ASN A 98 -8.75 27.88 -1.25
C ASN A 98 -8.77 28.07 0.27
N PHE A 99 -7.63 28.43 0.87
CA PHE A 99 -7.55 28.78 2.29
C PHE A 99 -8.40 30.02 2.63
N GLU A 100 -8.52 30.96 1.71
CA GLU A 100 -9.20 32.25 1.90
C GLU A 100 -10.61 32.31 1.27
N SER A 101 -11.02 31.30 0.55
CA SER A 101 -12.27 31.39 -0.23
C SER A 101 -13.47 30.99 0.62
N ASN A 102 -14.25 31.98 1.03
CA ASN A 102 -15.64 31.85 1.43
C ASN A 102 -16.59 31.50 0.25
N ASN A 103 -16.05 31.01 -0.86
CA ASN A 103 -16.89 30.60 -1.99
C ASN A 103 -17.79 29.46 -1.53
N PRO A 104 -19.12 29.60 -1.73
CA PRO A 104 -20.05 28.55 -1.40
C PRO A 104 -19.62 27.27 -2.13
N PRO A 105 -19.76 26.11 -1.48
CA PRO A 105 -19.46 24.85 -2.13
C PRO A 105 -20.26 24.75 -3.42
N LYS A 106 -19.66 24.14 -4.47
CA LYS A 106 -20.42 23.81 -5.68
C LYS A 106 -21.74 23.17 -5.30
N VAL A 107 -22.82 23.57 -5.95
CA VAL A 107 -24.14 22.97 -5.75
C VAL A 107 -24.00 21.45 -5.85
N PHE A 108 -24.23 20.79 -4.72
CA PHE A 108 -24.14 19.34 -4.62
C PHE A 108 -25.35 18.71 -5.31
N ASN A 109 -25.13 17.58 -5.94
CA ASN A 109 -26.25 16.70 -6.21
C ASN A 109 -26.69 16.03 -4.88
N THR A 110 -27.93 15.60 -4.80
CA THR A 110 -28.51 14.98 -3.60
C THR A 110 -27.67 13.80 -3.05
N ALA A 111 -26.97 13.06 -3.92
CA ALA A 111 -26.15 11.94 -3.51
C ALA A 111 -24.87 12.39 -2.77
N GLU A 112 -24.25 13.50 -3.19
CA GLU A 112 -23.08 14.07 -2.52
C GLU A 112 -23.41 14.64 -1.15
N GLU A 113 -24.61 15.25 -1.01
CA GLU A 113 -25.11 15.70 0.29
C GLU A 113 -25.32 14.53 1.27
N TRP A 114 -26.00 13.47 0.81
CA TRP A 114 -26.17 12.26 1.61
C TRP A 114 -24.84 11.63 1.98
N GLY A 115 -23.88 11.61 1.02
CA GLY A 115 -22.53 11.17 1.27
C GLY A 115 -21.88 11.94 2.41
N ASN A 116 -21.88 13.27 2.36
CA ASN A 116 -21.30 14.10 3.42
C ASN A 116 -22.01 13.93 4.78
N LYS A 117 -23.32 13.71 4.80
CA LYS A 117 -24.08 13.45 6.04
C LYS A 117 -23.74 12.10 6.69
N LEU A 118 -23.45 11.09 5.87
CA LEU A 118 -23.07 9.75 6.35
C LEU A 118 -21.58 9.63 6.66
N HIS A 119 -20.75 10.56 6.15
CA HIS A 119 -19.31 10.56 6.37
C HIS A 119 -18.96 11.07 7.76
N ILE A 120 -18.13 10.31 8.47
CA ILE A 120 -17.52 10.74 9.73
C ILE A 120 -16.17 11.37 9.42
N LYS A 121 -16.05 12.68 9.60
CA LYS A 121 -14.80 13.41 9.36
C LYS A 121 -13.65 12.88 10.18
N SER A 122 -12.47 12.94 9.60
CA SER A 122 -11.23 12.72 10.33
C SER A 122 -11.11 13.71 11.49
N LYS A 123 -10.84 13.21 12.68
CA LYS A 123 -10.67 14.05 13.87
C LYS A 123 -9.32 14.77 13.81
N ASP A 124 -9.24 15.98 14.38
CA ASP A 124 -8.00 16.75 14.46
C ASP A 124 -6.83 15.91 14.99
N TYR A 125 -7.01 15.25 16.12
CA TYR A 125 -5.96 14.42 16.72
C TYR A 125 -5.50 13.26 15.82
N THR A 126 -6.35 12.80 14.90
CA THR A 126 -5.99 11.73 13.94
C THR A 126 -4.95 12.21 12.94
N ILE A 127 -5.11 13.45 12.45
CA ILE A 127 -4.14 14.09 11.58
C ILE A 127 -2.89 14.52 12.37
N ARG A 128 -3.08 15.09 13.54
CA ARG A 128 -1.99 15.56 14.43
C ARG A 128 -1.02 14.42 14.80
N LYS A 129 -1.51 13.20 14.97
CA LYS A 129 -0.66 12.00 15.21
C LYS A 129 0.28 11.65 14.06
N ILE A 130 -0.01 12.12 12.84
CA ILE A 130 0.78 11.81 11.64
C ILE A 130 1.90 12.84 11.46
N LEU A 131 1.76 14.03 12.06
CA LEU A 131 2.73 15.10 11.96
C LEU A 131 4.06 14.74 12.66
N LEU A 132 5.17 15.09 12.00
CA LEU A 132 6.53 15.03 12.55
C LEU A 132 6.95 16.35 13.22
N ILE A 133 6.16 17.42 13.06
CA ILE A 133 6.35 18.73 13.68
C ILE A 133 5.47 18.86 14.93
N ASN A 134 5.91 19.67 15.88
CA ASN A 134 5.19 19.98 17.10
C ASN A 134 5.18 21.49 17.36
N GLU A 135 4.21 21.95 18.14
CA GLU A 135 4.17 23.31 18.66
C GLU A 135 5.33 23.54 19.65
N ASN A 136 5.82 24.74 19.74
CA ASN A 136 6.97 25.19 20.56
C ASN A 136 8.34 24.57 20.15
N GLU A 137 8.43 23.97 18.95
CA GLU A 137 9.68 23.44 18.38
C GLU A 137 10.09 24.25 17.14
N PRO A 138 11.41 24.31 16.81
CA PRO A 138 11.88 24.91 15.57
C PRO A 138 11.33 24.17 14.35
N LEU A 139 10.88 24.91 13.34
CA LEU A 139 10.38 24.35 12.10
C LEU A 139 11.54 23.80 11.26
N ASP A 140 11.52 22.50 10.98
CA ASP A 140 12.38 21.86 9.99
C ASP A 140 11.58 21.63 8.71
N SER A 141 11.99 22.26 7.62
CA SER A 141 11.34 22.16 6.30
C SER A 141 11.20 20.73 5.80
N LEU A 142 12.16 19.86 6.10
CA LEU A 142 12.10 18.44 5.73
C LEU A 142 11.02 17.70 6.53
N MET A 143 10.88 17.98 7.83
CA MET A 143 9.83 17.40 8.66
C MET A 143 8.45 17.86 8.21
N VAL A 144 8.29 19.11 7.75
CA VAL A 144 7.05 19.61 7.17
C VAL A 144 6.72 18.84 5.88
N LYS A 145 7.66 18.73 4.95
CA LYS A 145 7.49 17.96 3.69
C LYS A 145 7.08 16.53 3.97
N GLU A 146 7.77 15.86 4.90
CA GLU A 146 7.48 14.47 5.27
C GLU A 146 6.12 14.34 5.97
N SER A 147 5.74 15.27 6.84
CA SER A 147 4.41 15.30 7.46
C SER A 147 3.31 15.35 6.40
N MET A 148 3.45 16.26 5.42
CA MET A 148 2.48 16.38 4.33
C MET A 148 2.42 15.11 3.48
N ARG A 149 3.57 14.48 3.20
CA ARG A 149 3.64 13.21 2.49
C ARG A 149 2.95 12.09 3.29
N LEU A 150 3.24 11.95 4.57
CA LEU A 150 2.64 10.94 5.44
C LEU A 150 1.13 11.09 5.55
N ILE A 151 0.59 12.34 5.59
CA ILE A 151 -0.86 12.57 5.54
C ILE A 151 -1.43 12.10 4.20
N ARG A 152 -0.78 12.42 3.06
CA ARG A 152 -1.25 11.96 1.73
C ARG A 152 -1.24 10.45 1.55
N THR A 153 -0.38 9.73 2.26
CA THR A 153 -0.36 8.25 2.20
C THR A 153 -1.54 7.61 2.92
N GLN A 154 -2.30 8.36 3.71
CA GLN A 154 -3.45 7.81 4.42
C GLN A 154 -4.60 7.54 3.45
N ARG A 155 -5.18 6.35 3.51
CA ARG A 155 -6.25 5.89 2.60
C ARG A 155 -7.57 6.65 2.77
N PHE A 156 -7.73 7.34 3.89
CA PHE A 156 -8.89 8.18 4.19
C PHE A 156 -8.68 9.65 3.80
N VAL A 157 -7.50 10.03 3.30
CA VAL A 157 -7.19 11.38 2.83
C VAL A 157 -7.20 11.40 1.30
N ASN A 158 -7.92 12.35 0.73
CA ASN A 158 -7.93 12.64 -0.71
C ASN A 158 -6.82 13.61 -1.08
N SER A 159 -6.72 14.71 -0.32
CA SER A 159 -5.70 15.74 -0.54
C SER A 159 -5.43 16.53 0.73
N VAL A 160 -4.25 17.12 0.81
CA VAL A 160 -3.82 17.97 1.91
C VAL A 160 -3.11 19.20 1.38
N ALA A 161 -3.35 20.35 1.99
CA ALA A 161 -2.62 21.58 1.77
C ALA A 161 -2.14 22.16 3.09
N ILE A 162 -1.06 22.92 3.02
CA ILE A 162 -0.49 23.64 4.15
C ILE A 162 -0.32 25.11 3.76
N HIS A 163 -0.64 25.99 4.68
CA HIS A 163 -0.36 27.41 4.65
C HIS A 163 0.37 27.80 5.94
N MET A 164 1.29 28.72 5.86
CA MET A 164 2.08 29.16 7.00
C MET A 164 2.17 30.69 6.99
N GLU A 165 2.00 31.28 8.17
CA GLU A 165 2.03 32.70 8.36
C GLU A 165 3.06 33.07 9.44
N ILE A 166 3.95 34.02 9.12
CA ILE A 166 4.86 34.57 10.10
C ILE A 166 4.05 35.51 11.00
N VAL A 167 4.22 35.39 12.32
CA VAL A 167 3.49 36.19 13.28
C VAL A 167 3.96 37.63 13.18
N ALA A 168 3.06 38.57 12.86
CA ALA A 168 3.43 39.98 12.63
C ALA A 168 4.06 40.65 13.84
N GLU A 169 3.65 40.28 15.05
CA GLU A 169 4.12 40.84 16.31
C GLU A 169 5.51 40.30 16.72
N ASN A 170 5.85 39.09 16.29
CA ASN A 170 7.14 38.46 16.54
C ASN A 170 7.53 37.54 15.35
N PRO A 171 8.42 38.02 14.45
CA PRO A 171 8.83 37.29 13.26
C PRO A 171 9.61 35.99 13.52
N GLU A 172 9.99 35.68 14.75
CA GLU A 172 10.60 34.41 15.13
C GLU A 172 9.57 33.25 15.19
N PHE A 173 8.28 33.61 15.29
CA PHE A 173 7.19 32.63 15.34
C PHE A 173 6.48 32.47 14.01
N VAL A 174 5.95 31.26 13.81
CA VAL A 174 5.13 30.89 12.64
C VAL A 174 3.90 30.12 13.09
N ASP A 175 2.76 30.46 12.50
CA ASP A 175 1.52 29.68 12.60
C ASP A 175 1.38 28.77 11.40
N VAL A 176 0.96 27.52 11.64
CA VAL A 176 0.83 26.48 10.63
C VAL A 176 -0.63 26.08 10.49
N PHE A 177 -1.19 26.24 9.29
CA PHE A 177 -2.56 25.86 8.96
C PHE A 177 -2.55 24.67 7.99
N ILE A 178 -3.19 23.57 8.37
CA ILE A 178 -3.27 22.33 7.58
C ILE A 178 -4.73 22.07 7.25
N GLN A 179 -5.04 22.02 5.95
CA GLN A 179 -6.36 21.60 5.47
C GLN A 179 -6.28 20.21 4.86
N VAL A 180 -7.14 19.32 5.33
CA VAL A 180 -7.24 17.93 4.86
C VAL A 180 -8.62 17.71 4.26
N LEU A 181 -8.67 17.29 3.01
CA LEU A 181 -9.88 16.82 2.36
C LEU A 181 -9.97 15.31 2.54
N ASP A 182 -10.99 14.84 3.22
CA ASP A 182 -11.22 13.43 3.42
C ASP A 182 -11.59 12.73 2.11
N SER A 183 -11.28 11.45 2.03
CA SER A 183 -11.84 10.54 1.03
C SER A 183 -13.10 9.89 1.58
N TRP A 184 -14.02 9.50 0.71
CA TRP A 184 -15.09 8.60 1.09
C TRP A 184 -14.51 7.29 1.66
N SER A 185 -14.84 6.97 2.91
CA SER A 185 -14.15 5.92 3.67
C SER A 185 -14.89 4.58 3.67
N LEU A 186 -16.25 4.60 3.57
CA LEU A 186 -17.10 3.42 3.59
C LEU A 186 -17.24 2.81 2.19
N ILE A 187 -16.74 1.59 1.98
CA ILE A 187 -16.70 0.93 0.67
C ILE A 187 -17.47 -0.40 0.77
N PRO A 188 -18.75 -0.42 0.42
CA PRO A 188 -19.49 -1.66 0.22
C PRO A 188 -19.11 -2.29 -1.13
N ASN A 189 -19.08 -3.60 -1.18
CA ASN A 189 -18.94 -4.38 -2.40
C ASN A 189 -19.75 -5.66 -2.28
N ALA A 190 -20.37 -6.09 -3.37
CA ALA A 190 -21.10 -7.33 -3.45
C ALA A 190 -20.74 -8.05 -4.74
N SER A 191 -20.52 -9.35 -4.66
CA SER A 191 -20.26 -10.24 -5.79
C SER A 191 -21.25 -11.39 -5.76
N PHE A 192 -21.87 -11.66 -6.88
CA PHE A 192 -22.84 -12.73 -7.07
C PHE A 192 -22.39 -13.62 -8.20
N SER A 193 -22.36 -14.92 -7.96
CA SER A 193 -22.08 -15.94 -8.98
C SER A 193 -23.16 -17.02 -8.93
N ASN A 194 -23.08 -18.01 -9.83
CA ASN A 194 -23.96 -19.16 -9.80
C ASN A 194 -23.69 -20.12 -8.62
N THR A 195 -22.55 -19.95 -7.96
CA THR A 195 -22.06 -20.84 -6.89
C THR A 195 -22.08 -20.20 -5.52
N GLU A 196 -21.89 -18.89 -5.43
CA GLU A 196 -21.76 -18.19 -4.16
C GLU A 196 -22.13 -16.71 -4.24
N THR A 197 -22.49 -16.15 -3.07
CA THR A 197 -22.61 -14.73 -2.84
C THR A 197 -21.56 -14.28 -1.85
N THR A 198 -20.84 -13.19 -2.17
CA THR A 198 -19.91 -12.54 -1.25
C THR A 198 -20.31 -11.10 -1.02
N LEU A 199 -20.46 -10.71 0.24
CA LEU A 199 -20.69 -9.34 0.68
C LEU A 199 -19.43 -8.85 1.40
N LYS A 200 -18.97 -7.64 1.05
CA LYS A 200 -17.77 -7.02 1.64
C LYS A 200 -18.11 -5.61 2.10
N LEU A 201 -17.62 -5.26 3.27
CA LEU A 201 -17.71 -3.90 3.79
C LEU A 201 -16.33 -3.50 4.31
N ARG A 202 -15.84 -2.35 3.87
CA ARG A 202 -14.59 -1.76 4.36
C ARG A 202 -14.85 -0.32 4.78
N GLU A 203 -14.52 -0.01 6.01
CA GLU A 203 -14.45 1.35 6.52
C GLU A 203 -12.99 1.72 6.79
N ARG A 204 -12.48 2.76 6.14
CA ARG A 204 -11.06 3.17 6.19
C ARG A 204 -10.75 4.23 7.25
N ASN A 205 -11.78 4.81 7.85
CA ASN A 205 -11.67 5.88 8.84
C ASN A 205 -12.66 5.71 9.98
N PHE A 206 -12.69 4.52 10.55
CA PHE A 206 -13.65 4.16 11.57
C PHE A 206 -13.68 5.17 12.72
N LEU A 207 -14.86 5.77 12.93
CA LEU A 207 -15.10 6.84 13.90
C LEU A 207 -14.21 8.08 13.73
N GLY A 208 -13.66 8.33 12.53
CA GLY A 208 -12.77 9.45 12.27
C GLY A 208 -11.37 9.30 12.85
N GLN A 209 -10.98 8.08 13.28
CA GLN A 209 -9.72 7.81 13.96
C GLN A 209 -8.59 7.28 13.05
N GLY A 210 -8.85 7.14 11.74
CA GLY A 210 -7.90 6.55 10.79
C GLY A 210 -7.72 5.05 10.96
N HIS A 211 -8.60 4.38 11.73
CA HIS A 211 -8.61 2.93 11.87
C HIS A 211 -9.38 2.31 10.70
N GLU A 212 -8.98 1.10 10.29
CA GLU A 212 -9.68 0.38 9.22
C GLU A 212 -10.38 -0.86 9.79
N ILE A 213 -11.65 -1.03 9.42
CA ILE A 213 -12.42 -2.27 9.63
C ILE A 213 -12.73 -2.86 8.26
N ARG A 214 -12.50 -4.16 8.11
CA ARG A 214 -12.89 -4.93 6.95
C ARG A 214 -13.68 -6.15 7.38
N GLY A 215 -14.91 -6.26 6.85
CA GLY A 215 -15.76 -7.42 7.00
C GLY A 215 -16.05 -8.04 5.63
N GLU A 216 -16.00 -9.37 5.53
CA GLU A 216 -16.48 -10.13 4.37
C GLU A 216 -17.34 -11.28 4.86
N TYR A 217 -18.39 -11.58 4.12
CA TYR A 217 -19.21 -12.77 4.31
C TYR A 217 -19.47 -13.42 2.97
N THR A 218 -19.18 -14.70 2.88
CA THR A 218 -19.41 -15.52 1.68
C THR A 218 -20.33 -16.68 2.02
N ASN A 219 -21.35 -16.90 1.21
CA ASN A 219 -22.22 -18.07 1.30
C ASN A 219 -22.17 -18.87 -0.02
N ARG A 220 -21.86 -20.16 0.07
CA ARG A 220 -21.83 -21.10 -1.06
C ARG A 220 -23.15 -21.88 -1.12
N TYR A 221 -23.83 -21.81 -2.28
CA TYR A 221 -25.21 -22.33 -2.40
C TYR A 221 -25.28 -23.85 -2.37
N LYS A 222 -24.25 -24.54 -2.92
CA LYS A 222 -24.26 -25.99 -3.09
C LYS A 222 -24.47 -26.76 -1.78
N ASP A 223 -23.88 -26.29 -0.71
CA ASP A 223 -23.82 -26.99 0.60
C ASP A 223 -24.14 -26.09 1.78
N GLY A 224 -24.50 -24.84 1.53
CA GLY A 224 -24.79 -23.84 2.58
C GLY A 224 -23.58 -23.42 3.41
N GLN A 225 -22.37 -23.85 3.04
CA GLN A 225 -21.15 -23.48 3.75
C GLN A 225 -20.92 -21.97 3.66
N ASN A 226 -20.44 -21.40 4.75
CA ASN A 226 -20.15 -19.97 4.81
C ASN A 226 -18.70 -19.71 5.20
N GLY A 227 -18.20 -18.60 4.67
CA GLY A 227 -16.92 -18.02 5.03
C GLY A 227 -17.10 -16.61 5.56
N HIS A 228 -16.14 -16.16 6.36
CA HIS A 228 -16.10 -14.79 6.84
C HIS A 228 -14.67 -14.29 6.99
N LEU A 229 -14.49 -12.98 6.89
CA LEU A 229 -13.27 -12.28 7.29
C LEU A 229 -13.68 -11.10 8.15
N LEU A 230 -13.03 -10.96 9.30
CA LEU A 230 -13.05 -9.77 10.12
C LEU A 230 -11.62 -9.32 10.36
N GLN A 231 -11.30 -8.09 9.96
CA GLN A 231 -9.97 -7.50 10.15
C GLN A 231 -10.13 -6.10 10.73
N TYR A 232 -9.38 -5.82 11.78
CA TYR A 232 -9.29 -4.50 12.38
C TYR A 232 -7.84 -4.03 12.35
N THR A 233 -7.62 -2.80 11.85
CA THR A 233 -6.28 -2.23 11.71
C THR A 233 -6.22 -0.84 12.31
N VAL A 234 -5.25 -0.61 13.18
CA VAL A 234 -4.85 0.69 13.71
C VAL A 234 -3.55 1.09 13.03
N ASN A 235 -3.57 2.06 12.13
CA ASN A 235 -2.40 2.39 11.30
C ASN A 235 -1.30 3.17 12.04
N ASN A 236 -1.65 3.89 13.10
CA ASN A 236 -0.71 4.68 13.90
C ASN A 236 -1.15 4.70 15.37
N PHE A 237 -0.65 3.74 16.13
CA PHE A 237 -0.97 3.64 17.55
C PHE A 237 -0.24 4.74 18.33
N ARG A 238 -1.00 5.66 18.94
CA ARG A 238 -0.49 6.71 19.84
C ARG A 238 0.72 7.52 19.29
N LYS A 239 0.72 7.90 18.03
CA LYS A 239 1.82 8.68 17.38
C LYS A 239 3.15 7.91 17.27
N THR A 240 3.16 6.59 17.43
CA THR A 240 4.38 5.77 17.36
C THR A 240 4.67 5.25 15.95
N PHE A 241 3.75 5.45 15.00
CA PHE A 241 3.75 4.81 13.67
C PHE A 241 3.73 3.28 13.72
N ILE A 242 3.36 2.70 14.87
CA ILE A 242 3.13 1.27 14.99
C ILE A 242 1.74 0.97 14.41
N LYS A 243 1.72 0.08 13.42
CA LYS A 243 0.50 -0.55 12.92
C LYS A 243 0.15 -1.74 13.82
N LEU A 244 -1.10 -1.80 14.29
CA LEU A 244 -1.65 -2.98 14.95
C LEU A 244 -2.73 -3.57 14.04
N GLN A 245 -2.73 -4.89 13.86
CA GLN A 245 -3.74 -5.57 13.06
C GLN A 245 -4.15 -6.88 13.69
N ALA A 246 -5.46 -7.10 13.79
CA ALA A 246 -6.05 -8.39 14.15
C ALA A 246 -6.88 -8.90 12.99
N THR A 247 -6.71 -10.18 12.64
CA THR A 247 -7.42 -10.84 11.54
C THR A 247 -8.02 -12.15 12.04
N ASN A 248 -9.29 -12.38 11.71
CA ASN A 248 -9.97 -13.67 11.82
C ASN A 248 -10.67 -13.95 10.51
N GLN A 249 -10.21 -14.98 9.81
CA GLN A 249 -10.74 -15.41 8.53
C GLN A 249 -11.07 -16.89 8.56
N LYS A 250 -12.21 -17.24 8.01
CA LYS A 250 -12.60 -18.61 7.66
C LYS A 250 -13.14 -18.58 6.24
N GLU A 251 -12.61 -19.44 5.39
CA GLU A 251 -13.09 -19.62 4.03
C GLU A 251 -14.26 -20.62 3.95
N VAL A 252 -15.01 -20.59 2.89
CA VAL A 252 -16.08 -21.59 2.65
C VAL A 252 -15.53 -23.01 2.52
N SER A 253 -14.25 -23.19 2.22
CA SER A 253 -13.50 -24.45 2.22
C SER A 253 -13.14 -24.95 3.62
N SER A 254 -13.50 -24.20 4.67
CA SER A 254 -13.10 -24.40 6.06
C SER A 254 -11.65 -24.07 6.39
N ASN A 255 -10.86 -23.60 5.43
CA ASN A 255 -9.55 -23.03 5.70
C ASN A 255 -9.69 -21.80 6.59
N TYR A 256 -8.78 -21.61 7.53
CA TYR A 256 -8.81 -20.41 8.37
C TYR A 256 -7.43 -19.80 8.59
N ASN A 257 -7.45 -18.51 8.85
CA ASN A 257 -6.30 -17.71 9.28
C ASN A 257 -6.71 -16.82 10.45
N ARG A 258 -5.97 -16.90 11.56
CA ARG A 258 -6.09 -16.03 12.72
C ARG A 258 -4.74 -15.41 13.00
N SER A 259 -4.66 -14.09 13.00
CA SER A 259 -3.37 -13.41 13.20
C SER A 259 -3.49 -12.14 14.03
N LEU A 260 -2.42 -11.85 14.75
CA LEU A 260 -2.15 -10.59 15.43
C LEU A 260 -0.80 -10.07 14.96
N GLU A 261 -0.78 -8.85 14.51
CA GLU A 261 0.43 -8.17 14.01
C GLU A 261 0.61 -6.83 14.73
N ALA A 262 1.84 -6.56 15.15
CA ALA A 262 2.30 -5.23 15.53
C ALA A 262 3.57 -4.92 14.73
N SER A 263 3.57 -3.85 13.93
CA SER A 263 4.74 -3.54 13.09
C SER A 263 4.94 -2.03 12.94
N ARG A 264 6.19 -1.60 12.93
CA ARG A 264 6.63 -0.24 12.60
C ARG A 264 7.61 -0.30 11.43
N LEU A 265 7.15 0.08 10.27
CA LEU A 265 7.97 0.12 9.06
C LEU A 265 8.82 1.39 9.00
N PHE A 266 9.85 1.40 8.17
CA PHE A 266 10.59 2.63 7.81
C PHE A 266 9.76 3.46 6.84
N VAL A 267 8.69 4.11 7.36
CA VAL A 267 7.68 4.85 6.58
C VAL A 267 8.21 6.18 6.03
N SER A 268 9.26 6.70 6.64
CA SER A 268 9.96 7.92 6.25
C SER A 268 11.46 7.67 6.24
N PRO A 269 12.24 8.37 5.40
CA PRO A 269 13.70 8.38 5.50
C PRO A 269 14.22 8.82 6.87
N LEU A 270 13.41 9.56 7.63
CA LEU A 270 13.74 10.02 8.99
C LEU A 270 13.45 8.98 10.09
N THR A 271 12.84 7.84 9.74
CA THR A 271 12.55 6.77 10.71
C THR A 271 13.82 6.02 11.07
N LYS A 272 14.26 6.09 12.33
CA LYS A 272 15.48 5.43 12.82
C LYS A 272 15.26 3.96 13.18
N TRP A 273 14.10 3.60 13.76
CA TRP A 273 13.79 2.23 14.22
C TRP A 273 12.63 1.65 13.45
N GLY A 274 12.77 0.44 12.99
CA GLY A 274 11.70 -0.40 12.46
C GLY A 274 11.68 -1.74 13.18
N GLY A 275 10.52 -2.39 13.24
CA GLY A 275 10.39 -3.69 13.87
C GLY A 275 8.99 -4.26 13.69
N GLY A 276 8.81 -5.53 13.98
CA GLY A 276 7.51 -6.17 13.89
C GLY A 276 7.46 -7.50 14.62
N ILE A 277 6.25 -7.85 15.02
CA ILE A 277 5.87 -9.11 15.61
C ILE A 277 4.61 -9.57 14.91
N LEU A 278 4.58 -10.82 14.46
CA LEU A 278 3.40 -11.48 13.91
C LEU A 278 3.23 -12.83 14.62
N TYR A 279 2.02 -13.05 15.12
CA TYR A 279 1.51 -14.36 15.50
C TYR A 279 0.40 -14.77 14.56
N GLU A 280 0.54 -15.91 13.90
CA GLU A 280 -0.45 -16.42 12.98
C GLU A 280 -0.71 -17.90 13.21
N GLN A 281 -1.98 -18.31 13.18
CA GLN A 281 -2.38 -19.70 13.12
C GLN A 281 -3.14 -19.92 11.80
N ARG A 282 -2.68 -20.88 11.01
CA ARG A 282 -3.35 -21.33 9.79
C ARG A 282 -3.77 -22.78 9.85
N PHE A 283 -4.92 -23.04 9.27
CA PHE A 283 -5.40 -24.37 8.94
C PHE A 283 -5.77 -24.40 7.45
N ILE A 284 -5.25 -25.36 6.74
CA ILE A 284 -5.43 -25.50 5.30
C ILE A 284 -5.84 -26.94 5.00
N GLN A 285 -6.86 -27.08 4.15
CA GLN A 285 -7.24 -28.33 3.50
C GLN A 285 -6.95 -28.15 2.01
N ASP A 286 -6.10 -28.99 1.46
CA ASP A 286 -5.74 -28.95 0.05
C ASP A 286 -5.63 -30.34 -0.53
N THR A 287 -5.73 -30.46 -1.84
CA THR A 287 -5.60 -31.72 -2.55
C THR A 287 -4.17 -31.90 -3.01
N LEU A 288 -3.46 -32.83 -2.38
CA LEU A 288 -2.08 -33.16 -2.73
C LEU A 288 -2.02 -34.49 -3.50
N ALA A 289 -1.04 -34.61 -4.40
CA ALA A 289 -0.74 -35.85 -5.08
C ALA A 289 0.32 -36.66 -4.31
N ASP A 290 0.16 -37.97 -4.23
CA ASP A 290 1.22 -38.86 -3.81
C ASP A 290 2.24 -39.07 -4.96
N LYS A 291 3.32 -39.82 -4.70
CA LYS A 291 4.34 -40.17 -5.71
C LYS A 291 3.84 -40.99 -6.90
N ASN A 292 2.65 -41.57 -6.83
CA ASN A 292 2.02 -42.30 -7.89
C ASN A 292 1.00 -41.44 -8.68
N GLY A 293 0.85 -40.16 -8.34
CA GLY A 293 -0.11 -39.25 -8.93
C GLY A 293 -1.54 -39.43 -8.41
N ILE A 294 -1.75 -40.14 -7.29
CA ILE A 294 -3.06 -40.29 -6.66
C ILE A 294 -3.32 -39.05 -5.80
N PHE A 295 -4.42 -38.36 -6.10
CA PHE A 295 -4.81 -37.16 -5.37
C PHE A 295 -5.72 -37.49 -4.20
N ALA A 296 -5.39 -36.92 -3.00
CA ALA A 296 -6.27 -36.96 -1.85
C ALA A 296 -6.23 -35.64 -1.07
N GLN A 297 -7.35 -35.36 -0.41
CA GLN A 297 -7.46 -34.20 0.45
C GLN A 297 -6.58 -34.42 1.70
N GLN A 298 -5.66 -33.49 1.91
CA GLN A 298 -4.76 -33.44 3.06
C GLN A 298 -5.09 -32.24 3.93
N ARG A 299 -4.74 -32.32 5.20
CA ARG A 299 -4.93 -31.27 6.19
C ARG A 299 -3.59 -30.94 6.81
N PHE A 300 -3.35 -29.66 7.00
CA PHE A 300 -2.21 -29.19 7.77
C PHE A 300 -2.54 -27.93 8.54
N LYS A 301 -2.00 -27.87 9.74
CA LYS A 301 -2.21 -26.76 10.65
C LYS A 301 -0.87 -26.35 11.23
N TYR A 302 -0.60 -25.04 11.23
CA TYR A 302 0.65 -24.51 11.76
C TYR A 302 0.47 -23.16 12.42
N ASN A 303 1.38 -22.87 13.34
CA ASN A 303 1.57 -21.55 13.92
C ASN A 303 2.82 -20.91 13.31
N THR A 304 2.76 -19.60 13.09
CA THR A 304 3.89 -18.79 12.66
C THR A 304 4.16 -17.71 13.68
N ASP A 305 5.41 -17.63 14.14
CA ASP A 305 5.94 -16.56 14.97
C ASP A 305 7.02 -15.84 14.12
N ASP A 306 6.82 -14.56 13.86
CA ASP A 306 7.75 -13.75 13.04
C ASP A 306 8.13 -12.48 13.81
N TYR A 307 9.42 -12.31 14.05
CA TYR A 307 9.99 -11.19 14.79
C TYR A 307 11.06 -10.53 13.94
N TRP A 308 11.02 -9.23 13.79
CA TRP A 308 12.10 -8.51 13.15
C TRP A 308 12.35 -7.16 13.81
N LEU A 309 13.61 -6.73 13.75
CA LEU A 309 14.04 -5.43 14.27
C LEU A 309 15.11 -4.88 13.35
N GLY A 310 15.08 -3.58 13.08
CA GLY A 310 16.07 -2.89 12.28
C GLY A 310 16.33 -1.47 12.78
N HIS A 311 17.55 -1.00 12.53
CA HIS A 311 17.96 0.37 12.82
C HIS A 311 18.57 1.02 11.57
N ALA A 312 18.21 2.29 11.34
CA ALA A 312 18.73 3.12 10.28
C ALA A 312 19.75 4.13 10.86
N PHE A 313 20.99 4.00 10.45
CA PHE A 313 22.07 4.90 10.79
C PHE A 313 22.23 5.96 9.69
N SER A 314 22.28 7.24 10.02
CA SER A 314 22.68 8.27 9.06
C SER A 314 24.13 8.07 8.64
N LEU A 315 24.39 8.08 7.33
CA LEU A 315 25.75 7.87 6.80
C LEU A 315 26.60 9.14 6.81
N ASP A 316 25.95 10.29 6.98
CA ASP A 316 26.62 11.58 6.92
C ASP A 316 26.10 12.49 8.04
N ASN A 317 26.97 13.28 8.62
CA ASN A 317 26.64 14.28 9.65
C ASN A 317 26.33 15.67 9.06
N ASP A 318 26.36 15.80 7.72
CA ASP A 318 25.99 17.04 7.05
C ASP A 318 24.50 17.35 7.28
N THR A 319 24.18 18.61 7.42
CA THR A 319 22.81 19.12 7.63
C THR A 319 21.96 19.15 6.35
N SER A 320 22.56 18.80 5.20
CA SER A 320 21.86 18.81 3.91
C SER A 320 20.69 17.81 3.87
N GLU A 321 19.64 18.17 3.14
CA GLU A 321 18.47 17.29 2.93
C GLU A 321 18.89 15.91 2.39
N LYS A 322 19.89 15.88 1.50
CA LYS A 322 20.39 14.63 0.90
C LYS A 322 21.05 13.72 1.93
N SER A 323 21.81 14.28 2.84
CA SER A 323 22.43 13.55 3.94
C SER A 323 21.40 12.95 4.88
N LYS A 324 20.42 13.74 5.29
CA LYS A 324 19.34 13.30 6.20
C LYS A 324 18.50 12.15 5.65
N ILE A 325 18.43 11.94 4.32
CA ILE A 325 17.64 10.86 3.69
C ILE A 325 18.46 9.63 3.30
N THR A 326 19.80 9.66 3.45
CA THR A 326 20.69 8.54 3.12
C THR A 326 21.06 7.78 4.39
N ASN A 327 20.63 6.53 4.47
CA ASN A 327 20.77 5.73 5.68
C ASN A 327 21.39 4.36 5.36
N LEU A 328 22.25 3.89 6.27
CA LEU A 328 22.62 2.49 6.39
C LEU A 328 21.59 1.80 7.30
N ILE A 329 20.96 0.75 6.82
CA ILE A 329 19.98 -0.02 7.57
C ILE A 329 20.58 -1.38 7.91
N VAL A 330 20.53 -1.74 9.19
CA VAL A 330 20.88 -3.08 9.68
C VAL A 330 19.61 -3.66 10.28
N ALA A 331 19.26 -4.89 9.92
CA ALA A 331 18.07 -5.55 10.41
C ALA A 331 18.31 -7.04 10.66
N GLY A 332 17.64 -7.58 11.67
CA GLY A 332 17.55 -9.00 11.97
C GLY A 332 16.10 -9.47 11.92
N ARG A 333 15.86 -10.71 11.50
CA ARG A 333 14.56 -11.37 11.50
C ARG A 333 14.69 -12.81 11.97
N PHE A 334 13.77 -13.22 12.83
CA PHE A 334 13.60 -14.60 13.25
C PHE A 334 12.19 -15.04 12.90
N LEU A 335 12.06 -16.09 12.10
CA LEU A 335 10.82 -16.74 11.73
C LEU A 335 10.82 -18.16 12.29
N ASN A 336 9.74 -18.54 12.95
CA ASN A 336 9.50 -19.89 13.44
C ASN A 336 8.12 -20.35 12.95
N ILE A 337 8.10 -21.46 12.23
CA ILE A 337 6.87 -22.13 11.79
C ILE A 337 6.83 -23.47 12.50
N ASN A 338 5.75 -23.72 13.23
CA ASN A 338 5.55 -24.95 13.98
C ASN A 338 4.28 -25.65 13.50
N PHE A 339 4.42 -26.82 12.90
CA PHE A 339 3.31 -27.61 12.41
C PHE A 339 2.65 -28.39 13.56
N LEU A 340 1.35 -28.19 13.72
CA LEU A 340 0.50 -28.88 14.70
C LEU A 340 -0.19 -30.09 14.07
N GLU A 341 -0.39 -30.08 12.76
CA GLU A 341 -0.98 -31.14 11.96
C GLU A 341 -0.30 -31.15 10.60
N ASN A 342 0.20 -32.27 10.15
CA ASN A 342 0.94 -32.44 8.90
C ASN A 342 0.15 -33.31 7.93
N PRO A 343 0.35 -33.18 6.61
CA PRO A 343 -0.13 -34.15 5.64
C PRO A 343 0.42 -35.55 5.94
N LEU A 344 -0.24 -36.58 5.41
CA LEU A 344 0.29 -37.94 5.47
C LEU A 344 1.61 -38.02 4.71
N VAL A 345 2.58 -38.77 5.21
CA VAL A 345 3.93 -38.93 4.62
C VAL A 345 3.90 -39.36 3.15
N ALA A 346 2.88 -40.12 2.72
CA ALA A 346 2.71 -40.49 1.34
C ALA A 346 2.50 -39.29 0.40
N TYR A 347 1.94 -38.19 0.92
CA TYR A 347 1.66 -36.94 0.18
C TYR A 347 2.68 -35.83 0.44
N ASP A 348 3.62 -36.06 1.35
CA ASP A 348 4.73 -35.14 1.64
C ASP A 348 6.04 -35.91 1.82
N SER A 349 6.41 -36.66 0.77
CA SER A 349 7.59 -37.53 0.80
C SER A 349 8.93 -36.80 0.98
N ILE A 350 8.97 -35.48 0.69
CA ILE A 350 10.17 -34.63 0.84
C ILE A 350 10.17 -33.83 2.15
N GLY A 351 9.13 -33.95 2.98
CA GLY A 351 9.00 -33.24 4.23
C GLY A 351 8.91 -31.71 4.04
N PHE A 352 8.13 -31.27 3.05
CA PHE A 352 7.95 -29.85 2.76
C PHE A 352 7.14 -29.17 3.87
N TYR A 353 6.11 -29.82 4.40
CA TYR A 353 5.22 -29.32 5.45
C TYR A 353 5.74 -29.70 6.83
N THR A 354 6.89 -29.19 7.21
CA THR A 354 7.57 -29.48 8.49
C THR A 354 7.97 -28.19 9.19
N ASP A 355 8.30 -28.33 10.47
CA ASP A 355 8.81 -27.22 11.29
C ASP A 355 9.98 -26.51 10.62
N GLU A 356 9.95 -25.18 10.69
CA GLU A 356 10.96 -24.34 10.07
C GLU A 356 11.39 -23.24 11.03
N LYS A 357 12.70 -23.04 11.16
CA LYS A 357 13.30 -21.89 11.85
C LYS A 357 14.24 -21.18 10.89
N LEU A 358 14.05 -19.88 10.74
CA LEU A 358 14.84 -19.04 9.84
C LEU A 358 15.34 -17.82 10.59
N LEU A 359 16.65 -17.66 10.66
CA LEU A 359 17.31 -16.46 11.18
C LEU A 359 17.98 -15.72 10.03
N LEU A 360 17.61 -14.45 9.84
CA LEU A 360 18.18 -13.59 8.80
C LEU A 360 18.82 -12.35 9.40
N THR A 361 19.93 -11.91 8.81
CA THR A 361 20.53 -10.60 9.04
C THR A 361 20.68 -9.89 7.71
N SER A 362 20.30 -8.64 7.64
CA SER A 362 20.35 -7.82 6.43
C SER A 362 21.06 -6.51 6.72
N VAL A 363 21.91 -6.11 5.77
CA VAL A 363 22.57 -4.79 5.75
C VAL A 363 22.29 -4.15 4.40
N GLY A 364 21.89 -2.87 4.42
CA GLY A 364 21.55 -2.19 3.18
C GLY A 364 21.68 -0.67 3.27
N ILE A 365 21.85 -0.04 2.13
CA ILE A 365 21.88 1.42 1.99
C ILE A 365 20.58 1.85 1.31
N ASN A 366 19.93 2.85 1.89
CA ASN A 366 18.70 3.44 1.36
C ASN A 366 18.89 4.95 1.21
N ALA A 367 18.79 5.44 -0.03
CA ALA A 367 18.83 6.85 -0.39
C ALA A 367 17.58 7.16 -1.23
N ARG A 368 16.44 7.32 -0.57
CA ARG A 368 15.15 7.58 -1.21
C ARG A 368 14.67 8.98 -0.93
N ASN A 369 14.19 9.63 -1.98
CA ASN A 369 13.44 10.86 -1.92
C ASN A 369 12.09 10.66 -2.60
N PHE A 370 11.20 11.66 -2.53
CA PHE A 370 9.89 11.62 -3.16
C PHE A 370 9.69 12.87 -4.01
N ILE A 371 9.17 12.67 -5.21
CA ILE A 371 8.68 13.74 -6.06
C ILE A 371 7.15 13.67 -6.13
N GLN A 372 6.52 14.84 -6.18
CA GLN A 372 5.09 14.92 -6.35
C GLN A 372 4.72 14.95 -7.81
N GLU A 373 3.85 14.02 -8.22
CA GLU A 373 3.34 13.93 -9.58
C GLU A 373 1.82 13.73 -9.54
N ARG A 374 1.17 13.95 -10.71
CA ARG A 374 -0.24 13.63 -10.91
C ARG A 374 -0.34 12.77 -12.16
N TYR A 375 -1.18 11.84 -12.28
CA TYR A 375 -1.39 11.03 -13.49
C TYR A 375 -0.31 9.99 -13.80
N LEU A 376 0.55 9.62 -12.86
CA LEU A 376 1.49 8.51 -13.07
C LEU A 376 0.78 7.17 -12.81
N PHE A 377 0.21 6.98 -11.63
CA PHE A 377 -0.50 5.78 -11.22
C PHE A 377 -2.00 6.04 -11.02
N ASN A 378 -2.38 7.22 -10.54
CA ASN A 378 -3.75 7.63 -10.28
C ASN A 378 -4.13 8.85 -11.10
N ASN A 379 -5.41 9.03 -11.36
CA ASN A 379 -5.90 10.11 -12.19
C ASN A 379 -6.25 11.35 -11.33
N GLY A 380 -5.40 12.37 -11.41
CA GLY A 380 -5.66 13.70 -10.84
C GLY A 380 -5.37 13.89 -9.35
N ILE A 381 -4.98 12.85 -8.62
CA ILE A 381 -4.53 12.92 -7.23
C ILE A 381 -3.01 13.17 -7.20
N ILE A 382 -2.54 13.93 -6.21
CA ILE A 382 -1.08 14.10 -6.00
C ILE A 382 -0.52 12.79 -5.45
N GLU A 383 0.49 12.27 -6.11
CA GLU A 383 1.21 11.05 -5.77
C GLU A 383 2.64 11.38 -5.38
N ASP A 384 3.11 10.81 -4.30
CA ASP A 384 4.51 10.89 -3.89
C ASP A 384 5.25 9.69 -4.49
N VAL A 385 5.93 9.93 -5.61
CA VAL A 385 6.66 8.91 -6.38
C VAL A 385 8.06 8.76 -5.80
N PRO A 386 8.43 7.56 -5.32
CA PRO A 386 9.77 7.35 -4.77
C PRO A 386 10.83 7.39 -5.87
N ILE A 387 11.85 8.20 -5.67
CA ILE A 387 13.07 8.26 -6.49
C ILE A 387 14.29 7.96 -5.64
N GLY A 388 15.36 7.47 -6.26
CA GLY A 388 16.61 7.17 -5.59
C GLY A 388 17.02 5.71 -5.70
N LYS A 389 17.80 5.22 -4.73
CA LYS A 389 18.44 3.90 -4.76
C LYS A 389 18.30 3.22 -3.41
N ALA A 390 18.14 1.90 -3.43
CA ALA A 390 18.22 1.08 -2.24
C ALA A 390 18.91 -0.25 -2.62
N TYR A 391 19.89 -0.66 -1.84
CA TYR A 391 20.62 -1.92 -2.01
C TYR A 391 20.65 -2.63 -0.67
N SER A 392 20.49 -3.93 -0.66
CA SER A 392 20.69 -4.73 0.54
C SER A 392 21.26 -6.10 0.23
N LEU A 393 22.04 -6.59 1.17
CA LEU A 393 22.51 -7.96 1.24
C LEU A 393 21.90 -8.60 2.48
N THR A 394 21.46 -9.83 2.32
CA THR A 394 20.86 -10.61 3.40
C THR A 394 21.55 -11.95 3.48
N THR A 395 21.93 -12.35 4.69
CA THR A 395 22.42 -13.69 4.96
C THR A 395 21.66 -14.28 6.13
N GLY A 396 21.66 -15.60 6.24
CA GLY A 396 20.97 -16.24 7.33
C GLY A 396 21.10 -17.75 7.32
N TYR A 397 20.44 -18.36 8.26
CA TYR A 397 20.44 -19.79 8.44
C TYR A 397 19.01 -20.30 8.60
N GLN A 398 18.66 -21.28 7.78
CA GLN A 398 17.40 -22.00 7.86
C GLN A 398 17.64 -23.40 8.42
N ARG A 399 16.75 -23.82 9.29
CA ARG A 399 16.61 -25.23 9.69
C ARG A 399 15.20 -25.68 9.36
N LYS A 400 15.09 -26.61 8.40
CA LYS A 400 13.81 -27.17 7.95
C LYS A 400 14.01 -28.66 7.73
N ASN A 401 13.05 -29.50 8.18
CA ASN A 401 13.12 -30.96 8.04
C ASN A 401 14.46 -31.53 8.53
N HIS A 402 14.97 -31.07 9.68
CA HIS A 402 16.27 -31.41 10.25
C HIS A 402 17.50 -31.03 9.39
N ILE A 403 17.29 -30.44 8.21
CA ILE A 403 18.34 -29.97 7.32
C ILE A 403 18.65 -28.51 7.62
N GLY A 404 19.96 -28.20 7.73
CA GLY A 404 20.46 -26.84 7.90
C GLY A 404 20.94 -26.27 6.58
N GLN A 405 20.51 -25.07 6.23
CA GLN A 405 20.88 -24.40 4.97
C GLN A 405 21.30 -22.96 5.23
N LEU A 406 22.36 -22.52 4.58
CA LEU A 406 22.78 -21.12 4.56
C LEU A 406 21.96 -20.37 3.52
N TYR A 407 21.36 -19.24 3.90
CA TYR A 407 20.70 -18.32 2.98
C TYR A 407 21.62 -17.16 2.61
N VAL A 408 21.69 -16.82 1.34
CA VAL A 408 22.32 -15.58 0.84
C VAL A 408 21.37 -14.95 -0.16
N GLY A 409 21.12 -13.65 0.00
CA GLY A 409 20.27 -12.90 -0.90
C GLY A 409 20.74 -11.47 -1.10
N SER A 410 20.29 -10.87 -2.20
CA SER A 410 20.53 -9.46 -2.52
C SER A 410 19.29 -8.84 -3.12
N ARG A 411 19.09 -7.56 -2.84
CA ARG A 411 18.02 -6.75 -3.43
C ARG A 411 18.58 -5.41 -3.89
N ALA A 412 18.20 -5.00 -5.09
CA ALA A 412 18.50 -3.68 -5.62
C ALA A 412 17.23 -3.02 -6.15
N SER A 413 17.03 -1.78 -5.76
CA SER A 413 15.91 -0.95 -6.21
C SER A 413 16.46 0.38 -6.70
N PHE A 414 15.98 0.83 -7.84
CA PHE A 414 16.32 2.11 -8.44
C PHE A 414 15.06 2.75 -8.99
N GLY A 415 14.89 4.05 -8.82
CA GLY A 415 13.81 4.82 -9.43
C GLY A 415 14.27 6.24 -9.73
N ASN A 416 13.94 6.74 -10.91
CA ASN A 416 14.20 8.13 -11.27
C ASN A 416 13.24 8.64 -12.34
N TYR A 417 13.12 9.97 -12.42
CA TYR A 417 12.32 10.64 -13.41
C TYR A 417 13.22 11.23 -14.49
N TYR A 418 12.95 10.88 -15.73
CA TYR A 418 13.67 11.32 -16.92
C TYR A 418 12.77 12.18 -17.81
N HIS A 419 13.33 12.82 -18.82
CA HIS A 419 12.56 13.63 -19.80
C HIS A 419 11.48 12.82 -20.53
N TRP A 420 11.68 11.50 -20.68
CA TRP A 420 10.75 10.57 -21.33
C TRP A 420 9.75 9.91 -20.36
N GLY A 421 9.91 10.11 -19.05
CA GLY A 421 9.00 9.57 -18.03
C GLY A 421 9.69 8.99 -16.83
N PHE A 422 8.92 8.30 -15.98
CA PHE A 422 9.41 7.62 -14.79
C PHE A 422 9.94 6.22 -15.14
N PHE A 423 11.14 5.92 -14.69
CA PHE A 423 11.73 4.59 -14.78
C PHE A 423 12.00 4.03 -13.39
N SER A 424 11.62 2.78 -13.15
CA SER A 424 11.97 2.06 -11.93
C SER A 424 12.38 0.62 -12.25
N LEU A 425 13.38 0.14 -11.53
CA LEU A 425 13.88 -1.23 -11.59
C LEU A 425 13.99 -1.78 -10.17
N ASN A 426 13.42 -2.95 -9.95
CA ASN A 426 13.58 -3.71 -8.71
C ASN A 426 14.06 -5.11 -9.08
N THR A 427 15.15 -5.53 -8.49
CA THR A 427 15.71 -6.87 -8.66
C THR A 427 15.91 -7.50 -7.30
N GLU A 428 15.63 -8.78 -7.20
CA GLU A 428 15.83 -9.57 -6.00
C GLU A 428 16.38 -10.93 -6.42
N TRP A 429 17.37 -11.39 -5.69
CA TRP A 429 17.97 -12.70 -5.86
C TRP A 429 18.20 -13.32 -4.49
N GLY A 430 18.00 -14.64 -4.37
CA GLY A 430 18.28 -15.37 -3.16
C GLY A 430 18.46 -16.86 -3.43
N ALA A 431 19.33 -17.49 -2.65
CA ALA A 431 19.60 -18.92 -2.73
C ALA A 431 19.85 -19.53 -1.35
N PHE A 432 19.46 -20.78 -1.22
CA PHE A 432 19.81 -21.63 -0.09
C PHE A 432 20.93 -22.58 -0.49
N PHE A 433 21.92 -22.72 0.37
CA PHE A 433 23.07 -23.60 0.19
C PHE A 433 23.02 -24.65 1.29
N GLU A 434 22.89 -25.90 0.87
CA GLU A 434 22.91 -27.03 1.79
C GLU A 434 24.36 -27.43 2.08
N ASN A 435 24.68 -27.71 3.33
CA ASN A 435 25.95 -28.30 3.70
C ASN A 435 25.91 -29.78 3.32
N SER A 436 26.37 -30.10 2.10
CA SER A 436 26.59 -31.49 1.73
C SER A 436 27.69 -32.07 2.64
N LYS A 437 27.28 -32.91 3.60
CA LYS A 437 28.22 -33.79 4.31
C LYS A 437 28.57 -34.98 3.44
#